data_6b3ee8ba3a6311926457b77ab98f2528
#
_entry.id   6b3ee8ba3a6311926457b77ab98f2528
#
_cell.length_a   1.000
_cell.length_b   1.000
_cell.length_c   1.000
_cell.angle_alpha   90.00
_cell.angle_beta   90.00
_cell.angle_gamma   90.00
#
_symmetry.space_group_name_H-M   'P 1'
#
loop_
_entity.id
_entity.type
_entity.pdbx_description
1 polymer ?
#
loop_
_entity_poly.entity_id
_entity_poly.type
_entity_poly.pdbx_seq_one_letter_code
_entity_poly.pdbx_strand_id
1 'polypeptide(L)'
;MFVGEICVRRPFPWTHLLGYLAHRLIPQVEQVDDGMYVRRIGADRVGVTFDAASARLQVEVSGHVKPTAVLARIGRLLDVEHDASVVDRRLRRSPLLRPRVARAPGLRPVGAWSPFELGVRTIVGQQVSVAAARTLMHRLVQRCGVLTPECVVAANLHEIGMPGRRVEAIRSFARALLDGHIDFDRPWLEVDAVLKQMPGFGPWTRAYLAIRLGRDPDAFPDSDVGLMRAAHVATPTELRVLAEPWRPYRAFAATYLWAIDL
;
A
#
# COMPACT_ATOMS: atom_id res chain seq x y z
N MET A 1 15.58 -9.64 -21.68
CA MET A 1 15.66 -9.45 -20.22
C MET A 1 16.44 -8.18 -19.96
N PHE A 2 15.91 -7.28 -19.16
CA PHE A 2 16.57 -6.05 -18.70
C PHE A 2 16.92 -6.20 -17.22
N VAL A 3 18.08 -5.70 -16.81
CA VAL A 3 18.47 -5.61 -15.40
C VAL A 3 18.79 -4.16 -15.11
N GLY A 4 18.12 -3.59 -14.10
CA GLY A 4 18.32 -2.22 -13.66
C GLY A 4 18.54 -2.13 -12.17
N GLU A 5 19.06 -1.00 -11.72
CA GLU A 5 19.35 -0.76 -10.31
C GLU A 5 18.64 0.49 -9.81
N ILE A 6 18.19 0.46 -8.57
CA ILE A 6 17.66 1.63 -7.86
C ILE A 6 18.46 1.82 -6.57
N CYS A 7 19.10 2.96 -6.42
CA CYS A 7 19.74 3.33 -5.15
C CYS A 7 18.66 3.56 -4.08
N VAL A 8 18.90 3.07 -2.86
CA VAL A 8 17.99 3.31 -1.75
C VAL A 8 18.69 4.10 -0.64
N ARG A 9 17.94 4.94 0.07
CA ARG A 9 18.44 5.62 1.27
C ARG A 9 18.40 4.69 2.46
N ARG A 10 19.53 4.57 3.17
CA ARG A 10 19.61 3.81 4.42
C ARG A 10 19.07 4.63 5.60
N PRO A 11 18.51 3.95 6.63
CA PRO A 11 18.28 2.52 6.74
C PRO A 11 17.14 2.05 5.83
N PHE A 12 17.24 0.82 5.29
CA PHE A 12 16.24 0.22 4.40
C PHE A 12 15.89 -1.18 4.89
N PRO A 13 14.77 -1.36 5.59
CA PRO A 13 14.40 -2.61 6.25
C PRO A 13 13.74 -3.59 5.27
N TRP A 14 14.50 -4.11 4.30
CA TRP A 14 14.02 -4.96 3.21
C TRP A 14 13.17 -6.14 3.68
N THR A 15 13.63 -6.87 4.69
CA THR A 15 12.90 -8.03 5.23
C THR A 15 11.51 -7.67 5.71
N HIS A 16 11.34 -6.53 6.38
CA HIS A 16 10.03 -6.06 6.84
C HIS A 16 9.13 -5.62 5.68
N LEU A 17 9.70 -4.96 4.66
CA LEU A 17 8.97 -4.55 3.47
C LEU A 17 8.50 -5.78 2.68
N LEU A 18 9.35 -6.79 2.53
CA LEU A 18 8.97 -8.07 1.93
C LEU A 18 7.90 -8.80 2.74
N GLY A 19 8.05 -8.86 4.05
CA GLY A 19 7.05 -9.46 4.94
C GLY A 19 5.68 -8.81 4.77
N TYR A 20 5.64 -7.48 4.69
CA TYR A 20 4.40 -6.74 4.41
C TYR A 20 3.78 -7.14 3.06
N LEU A 21 4.59 -7.21 2.00
CA LEU A 21 4.15 -7.62 0.66
C LEU A 21 3.65 -9.07 0.67
N ALA A 22 4.40 -9.99 1.28
CA ALA A 22 4.06 -11.40 1.36
C ALA A 22 2.68 -11.66 1.99
N HIS A 23 2.36 -10.94 3.07
CA HIS A 23 1.07 -11.05 3.73
C HIS A 23 -0.10 -10.57 2.86
N ARG A 24 0.14 -9.66 1.92
CA ARG A 24 -0.89 -8.96 1.13
C ARG A 24 -0.82 -9.19 -0.37
N LEU A 25 0.02 -10.11 -0.82
CA LEU A 25 0.17 -10.40 -2.25
C LEU A 25 -1.17 -10.84 -2.89
N ILE A 26 -1.34 -10.49 -4.17
CA ILE A 26 -2.42 -11.03 -5.00
C ILE A 26 -1.93 -12.35 -5.60
N PRO A 27 -2.52 -13.50 -5.24
CA PRO A 27 -2.15 -14.78 -5.84
C PRO A 27 -2.18 -14.71 -7.37
N GLN A 28 -1.23 -15.37 -8.03
CA GLN A 28 -0.99 -15.36 -9.48
C GLN A 28 -0.43 -14.07 -10.08
N VAL A 29 -0.56 -12.93 -9.38
CA VAL A 29 0.03 -11.64 -9.79
C VAL A 29 1.34 -11.37 -9.08
N GLU A 30 1.39 -11.69 -7.78
CA GLU A 30 2.53 -11.39 -6.92
C GLU A 30 3.01 -12.64 -6.19
N GLN A 31 4.30 -12.70 -5.97
CA GLN A 31 4.99 -13.74 -5.19
C GLN A 31 6.12 -13.10 -4.40
N VAL A 32 6.38 -13.62 -3.22
CA VAL A 32 7.60 -13.37 -2.45
C VAL A 32 8.23 -14.73 -2.18
N ASP A 33 9.47 -14.90 -2.61
CA ASP A 33 10.20 -16.15 -2.50
C ASP A 33 11.70 -15.86 -2.41
N ASP A 34 12.40 -16.53 -1.52
CA ASP A 34 13.85 -16.44 -1.31
C ASP A 34 14.39 -14.99 -1.32
N GLY A 35 13.78 -14.12 -0.56
CA GLY A 35 14.21 -12.71 -0.48
C GLY A 35 13.87 -11.85 -1.70
N MET A 36 13.20 -12.39 -2.70
CA MET A 36 12.78 -11.69 -3.91
C MET A 36 11.28 -11.38 -3.91
N TYR A 37 10.91 -10.18 -4.29
CA TYR A 37 9.55 -9.84 -4.70
C TYR A 37 9.41 -10.03 -6.20
N VAL A 38 8.38 -10.76 -6.62
CA VAL A 38 8.07 -11.00 -8.03
C VAL A 38 6.68 -10.50 -8.35
N ARG A 39 6.53 -9.83 -9.49
CA ARG A 39 5.24 -9.40 -10.00
C ARG A 39 5.07 -9.73 -11.48
N ARG A 40 3.89 -10.22 -11.85
CA ARG A 40 3.43 -10.40 -13.24
C ARG A 40 2.65 -9.18 -13.72
N ILE A 41 2.86 -8.80 -14.96
CA ILE A 41 2.16 -7.73 -15.67
C ILE A 41 1.73 -8.29 -17.03
N GLY A 42 0.56 -8.92 -17.07
CA GLY A 42 0.19 -9.75 -18.22
C GLY A 42 1.16 -10.91 -18.41
N ALA A 43 1.81 -11.00 -19.57
CA ALA A 43 2.84 -12.00 -19.85
C ALA A 43 4.25 -11.62 -19.31
N ASP A 44 4.43 -10.37 -18.93
CA ASP A 44 5.71 -9.85 -18.47
C ASP A 44 5.96 -10.15 -16.98
N ARG A 45 7.23 -10.18 -16.58
CA ARG A 45 7.63 -10.45 -15.19
C ARG A 45 8.63 -9.41 -14.70
N VAL A 46 8.43 -8.97 -13.48
CA VAL A 46 9.36 -8.11 -12.73
C VAL A 46 9.82 -8.87 -11.48
N GLY A 47 11.14 -8.96 -11.28
CA GLY A 47 11.77 -9.48 -10.06
C GLY A 47 12.51 -8.35 -9.34
N VAL A 48 12.46 -8.31 -8.01
CA VAL A 48 13.16 -7.30 -7.21
C VAL A 48 13.84 -7.96 -6.03
N THR A 49 15.15 -7.75 -5.91
CA THR A 49 15.98 -8.15 -4.76
C THR A 49 16.70 -6.94 -4.19
N PHE A 50 17.22 -7.07 -3.00
CA PHE A 50 17.98 -6.01 -2.35
C PHE A 50 19.41 -6.47 -2.02
N ASP A 51 20.39 -5.73 -2.53
CA ASP A 51 21.78 -5.87 -2.14
C ASP A 51 22.08 -4.89 -0.99
N ALA A 52 22.24 -5.45 0.20
CA ALA A 52 22.53 -4.69 1.40
C ALA A 52 23.94 -4.06 1.39
N ALA A 53 24.91 -4.66 0.68
CA ALA A 53 26.27 -4.13 0.61
C ALA A 53 26.32 -2.82 -0.18
N SER A 54 25.73 -2.81 -1.37
CA SER A 54 25.69 -1.63 -2.25
C SER A 54 24.54 -0.66 -1.93
N ALA A 55 23.59 -1.04 -1.08
CA ALA A 55 22.33 -0.31 -0.84
C ALA A 55 21.56 -0.08 -2.15
N ARG A 56 21.38 -1.14 -2.94
CA ARG A 56 20.67 -1.09 -4.21
C ARG A 56 19.60 -2.17 -4.30
N LEU A 57 18.48 -1.82 -4.92
CA LEU A 57 17.55 -2.80 -5.44
C LEU A 57 18.02 -3.23 -6.82
N GLN A 58 18.09 -4.54 -7.04
CA GLN A 58 18.28 -5.13 -8.36
C GLN A 58 16.90 -5.42 -8.93
N VAL A 59 16.59 -4.89 -10.11
CA VAL A 59 15.29 -5.03 -10.75
C VAL A 59 15.46 -5.74 -12.09
N GLU A 60 14.93 -6.94 -12.18
CA GLU A 60 14.89 -7.73 -13.40
C GLU A 60 13.55 -7.54 -14.09
N VAL A 61 13.56 -7.24 -15.39
CA VAL A 61 12.37 -7.07 -16.20
C VAL A 61 12.45 -7.99 -17.41
N SER A 62 11.49 -8.88 -17.55
CA SER A 62 11.33 -9.73 -18.74
C SER A 62 10.01 -9.44 -19.44
N GLY A 63 10.02 -9.44 -20.77
CA GLY A 63 8.88 -9.12 -21.62
C GLY A 63 8.99 -7.77 -22.30
N HIS A 64 7.87 -7.11 -22.54
CA HIS A 64 7.75 -5.91 -23.36
C HIS A 64 7.47 -4.62 -22.56
N VAL A 65 7.24 -4.74 -21.25
CA VAL A 65 6.99 -3.57 -20.39
C VAL A 65 8.20 -2.65 -20.35
N LYS A 66 7.97 -1.34 -20.44
CA LYS A 66 9.04 -0.33 -20.44
C LYS A 66 9.81 -0.37 -19.11
N PRO A 67 11.14 -0.68 -19.12
CA PRO A 67 11.92 -0.80 -17.89
C PRO A 67 11.88 0.47 -17.02
N THR A 68 11.97 1.65 -17.61
CA THR A 68 11.93 2.95 -16.90
C THR A 68 10.63 3.14 -16.11
N ALA A 69 9.50 2.72 -16.68
CA ALA A 69 8.20 2.77 -15.99
C ALA A 69 8.14 1.78 -14.81
N VAL A 70 8.77 0.61 -14.97
CA VAL A 70 8.88 -0.39 -13.88
C VAL A 70 9.75 0.16 -12.75
N LEU A 71 10.94 0.68 -13.06
CA LEU A 71 11.84 1.26 -12.06
C LEU A 71 11.15 2.38 -11.25
N ALA A 72 10.45 3.28 -11.92
CA ALA A 72 9.69 4.35 -11.27
C ALA A 72 8.56 3.80 -10.35
N ARG A 73 7.88 2.72 -10.77
CA ARG A 73 6.84 2.08 -9.95
C ARG A 73 7.42 1.38 -8.72
N ILE A 74 8.53 0.65 -8.88
CA ILE A 74 9.24 0.01 -7.76
C ILE A 74 9.75 1.07 -6.79
N GLY A 75 10.32 2.18 -7.28
CA GLY A 75 10.74 3.29 -6.45
C GLY A 75 9.63 3.85 -5.56
N ARG A 76 8.44 4.06 -6.15
CA ARG A 76 7.25 4.51 -5.40
C ARG A 76 6.67 3.43 -4.47
N LEU A 77 6.64 2.17 -4.91
CA LEU A 77 6.14 1.04 -4.12
C LEU A 77 6.93 0.89 -2.81
N LEU A 78 8.25 1.11 -2.87
CA LEU A 78 9.17 0.88 -1.76
C LEU A 78 9.66 2.19 -1.10
N ASP A 79 9.19 3.34 -1.59
CA ASP A 79 9.56 4.69 -1.10
C ASP A 79 11.08 4.84 -0.93
N VAL A 80 11.81 4.55 -2.01
CA VAL A 80 13.29 4.42 -2.00
C VAL A 80 14.02 5.73 -1.70
N GLU A 81 13.41 6.86 -2.01
CA GLU A 81 14.00 8.19 -1.83
C GLU A 81 13.78 8.77 -0.43
N HIS A 82 12.92 8.13 0.37
CA HIS A 82 12.58 8.64 1.68
C HIS A 82 13.78 8.65 2.63
N ASP A 83 14.05 9.81 3.22
CA ASP A 83 15.01 9.94 4.31
C ASP A 83 14.35 9.63 5.65
N ALA A 84 14.51 8.39 6.10
CA ALA A 84 13.92 7.92 7.34
C ALA A 84 14.55 8.55 8.60
N SER A 85 15.72 9.19 8.50
CA SER A 85 16.49 9.66 9.67
C SER A 85 15.73 10.70 10.50
N VAL A 86 15.02 11.61 9.83
CA VAL A 86 14.22 12.65 10.48
C VAL A 86 12.99 12.04 11.17
N VAL A 87 12.31 11.15 10.46
CA VAL A 87 11.11 10.45 10.96
C VAL A 87 11.46 9.59 12.16
N ASP A 88 12.45 8.73 12.03
CA ASP A 88 12.90 7.84 13.11
C ASP A 88 13.31 8.63 14.37
N ARG A 89 14.04 9.73 14.20
CA ARG A 89 14.42 10.60 15.31
C ARG A 89 13.20 11.19 16.03
N ARG A 90 12.17 11.57 15.27
CA ARG A 90 10.93 12.10 15.83
C ARG A 90 10.18 11.01 16.59
N LEU A 91 9.97 9.85 15.97
CA LEU A 91 9.15 8.78 16.52
C LEU A 91 9.82 8.07 17.71
N ARG A 92 11.16 8.03 17.77
CA ARG A 92 11.90 7.52 18.95
C ARG A 92 11.65 8.31 20.25
N ARG A 93 11.10 9.51 20.17
CA ARG A 93 10.69 10.27 21.36
C ARG A 93 9.46 9.67 22.06
N SER A 94 8.64 8.93 21.32
CA SER A 94 7.48 8.21 21.87
C SER A 94 7.94 6.92 22.56
N PRO A 95 7.59 6.71 23.86
CA PRO A 95 7.88 5.46 24.54
C PRO A 95 7.29 4.23 23.83
N LEU A 96 6.09 4.38 23.24
CA LEU A 96 5.40 3.33 22.48
C LEU A 96 6.13 2.95 21.19
N LEU A 97 6.68 3.93 20.45
CA LEU A 97 7.28 3.70 19.15
C LEU A 97 8.79 3.45 19.21
N ARG A 98 9.47 3.89 20.27
CA ARG A 98 10.93 3.73 20.42
C ARG A 98 11.43 2.31 20.20
N PRO A 99 10.86 1.27 20.85
CA PRO A 99 11.32 -0.11 20.64
C PRO A 99 11.05 -0.59 19.21
N ARG A 100 9.94 -0.18 18.59
CA ARG A 100 9.59 -0.55 17.22
C ARG A 100 10.55 0.06 16.19
N VAL A 101 10.87 1.36 16.36
CA VAL A 101 11.86 2.04 15.52
C VAL A 101 13.26 1.44 15.70
N ALA A 102 13.59 0.97 16.89
CA ALA A 102 14.87 0.31 17.13
C ALA A 102 14.99 -1.04 16.41
N ARG A 103 13.90 -1.81 16.32
CA ARG A 103 13.88 -3.11 15.64
C ARG A 103 13.90 -3.00 14.12
N ALA A 104 13.21 -2.02 13.55
CA ALA A 104 13.10 -1.81 12.12
C ALA A 104 13.37 -0.35 11.73
N PRO A 105 14.61 0.14 11.91
CA PRO A 105 14.91 1.53 11.56
C PRO A 105 14.67 1.77 10.07
N GLY A 106 14.05 2.89 9.75
CA GLY A 106 13.70 3.27 8.40
C GLY A 106 12.42 2.62 7.85
N LEU A 107 11.62 1.99 8.71
CA LEU A 107 10.34 1.43 8.28
C LEU A 107 9.45 2.55 7.72
N ARG A 108 8.90 2.30 6.54
CA ARG A 108 8.12 3.23 5.74
C ARG A 108 6.85 2.58 5.22
N PRO A 109 5.80 3.36 4.89
CA PRO A 109 4.64 2.81 4.22
C PRO A 109 5.04 2.14 2.91
N VAL A 110 4.68 0.87 2.74
CA VAL A 110 4.80 0.22 1.44
C VAL A 110 3.72 0.78 0.53
N GLY A 111 4.09 1.32 -0.62
CA GLY A 111 3.18 1.90 -1.59
C GLY A 111 2.28 0.88 -2.28
N ALA A 112 1.88 1.18 -3.50
CA ALA A 112 1.07 0.29 -4.33
C ALA A 112 1.58 0.29 -5.77
N TRP A 113 1.24 -0.77 -6.51
CA TRP A 113 1.57 -0.85 -7.94
C TRP A 113 0.87 0.22 -8.77
N SER A 114 -0.39 0.48 -8.44
CA SER A 114 -1.15 1.62 -8.97
C SER A 114 -2.17 2.12 -7.94
N PRO A 115 -2.59 3.39 -8.02
CA PRO A 115 -3.65 3.91 -7.17
C PRO A 115 -4.97 3.16 -7.32
N PHE A 116 -5.31 2.74 -8.54
CA PHE A 116 -6.51 1.94 -8.80
C PHE A 116 -6.46 0.60 -8.05
N GLU A 117 -5.38 -0.14 -8.21
CA GLU A 117 -5.22 -1.43 -7.53
C GLU A 117 -5.31 -1.26 -6.01
N LEU A 118 -4.71 -0.20 -5.45
CA LEU A 118 -4.79 0.08 -4.02
C LEU A 118 -6.23 0.35 -3.58
N GLY A 119 -6.97 1.17 -4.30
CA GLY A 119 -8.38 1.46 -4.00
C GLY A 119 -9.23 0.19 -4.01
N VAL A 120 -9.07 -0.64 -5.04
CA VAL A 120 -9.76 -1.93 -5.14
C VAL A 120 -9.39 -2.86 -3.98
N ARG A 121 -8.09 -3.03 -3.69
CA ARG A 121 -7.63 -3.84 -2.54
C ARG A 121 -8.21 -3.36 -1.22
N THR A 122 -8.29 -2.05 -1.05
CA THR A 122 -8.81 -1.45 0.18
C THR A 122 -10.31 -1.70 0.34
N ILE A 123 -11.11 -1.53 -0.73
CA ILE A 123 -12.54 -1.82 -0.73
C ILE A 123 -12.79 -3.32 -0.50
N VAL A 124 -12.04 -4.20 -1.18
CA VAL A 124 -12.13 -5.66 -1.00
C VAL A 124 -11.82 -6.07 0.44
N GLY A 125 -10.82 -5.42 1.05
CA GLY A 125 -10.35 -5.73 2.40
C GLY A 125 -11.23 -5.21 3.55
N GLN A 126 -12.25 -4.40 3.26
CA GLN A 126 -13.12 -3.86 4.32
C GLN A 126 -13.87 -4.95 5.06
N GLN A 127 -13.78 -4.94 6.40
CA GLN A 127 -14.52 -5.85 7.29
C GLN A 127 -14.26 -7.35 7.02
N VAL A 128 -13.10 -7.71 6.50
CA VAL A 128 -12.68 -9.10 6.30
C VAL A 128 -11.23 -9.29 6.75
N SER A 129 -10.84 -10.53 7.02
CA SER A 129 -9.44 -10.85 7.34
C SER A 129 -8.54 -10.67 6.13
N VAL A 130 -7.22 -10.51 6.34
CA VAL A 130 -6.22 -10.42 5.26
C VAL A 130 -6.29 -11.64 4.35
N ALA A 131 -6.47 -12.84 4.91
CA ALA A 131 -6.59 -14.07 4.15
C ALA A 131 -7.85 -14.08 3.25
N ALA A 132 -9.00 -13.64 3.77
CA ALA A 132 -10.23 -13.51 2.99
C ALA A 132 -10.08 -12.44 1.89
N ALA A 133 -9.45 -11.30 2.18
CA ALA A 133 -9.16 -10.27 1.18
C ALA A 133 -8.29 -10.82 0.04
N ARG A 134 -7.25 -11.61 0.35
CA ARG A 134 -6.41 -12.28 -0.67
C ARG A 134 -7.23 -13.20 -1.57
N THR A 135 -8.12 -14.00 -0.98
CA THR A 135 -9.00 -14.91 -1.76
C THR A 135 -9.93 -14.11 -2.69
N LEU A 136 -10.52 -13.02 -2.20
CA LEU A 136 -11.39 -12.17 -3.00
C LEU A 136 -10.63 -11.45 -4.12
N MET A 137 -9.43 -10.94 -3.83
CA MET A 137 -8.56 -10.34 -4.85
C MET A 137 -8.16 -11.35 -5.93
N HIS A 138 -7.85 -12.59 -5.53
CA HIS A 138 -7.57 -13.66 -6.47
C HIS A 138 -8.76 -13.91 -7.43
N ARG A 139 -9.96 -14.07 -6.88
CA ARG A 139 -11.18 -14.26 -7.68
C ARG A 139 -11.45 -13.09 -8.62
N LEU A 140 -11.21 -11.86 -8.14
CA LEU A 140 -11.35 -10.65 -8.96
C LEU A 140 -10.38 -10.67 -10.13
N VAL A 141 -9.12 -10.99 -9.90
CA VAL A 141 -8.10 -11.09 -10.96
C VAL A 141 -8.43 -12.22 -11.94
N GLN A 142 -8.93 -13.36 -11.47
CA GLN A 142 -9.39 -14.44 -12.35
C GLN A 142 -10.51 -14.01 -13.31
N ARG A 143 -11.42 -13.12 -12.86
CA ARG A 143 -12.50 -12.59 -13.69
C ARG A 143 -12.07 -11.49 -14.64
N CYS A 144 -11.10 -10.67 -14.21
CA CYS A 144 -10.63 -9.51 -14.97
C CYS A 144 -9.43 -9.84 -15.89
N GLY A 145 -8.66 -10.88 -15.60
CA GLY A 145 -7.35 -11.15 -16.22
C GLY A 145 -6.29 -10.17 -15.70
N VAL A 146 -6.43 -8.89 -16.01
CA VAL A 146 -5.57 -7.80 -15.52
C VAL A 146 -6.42 -6.81 -14.72
N LEU A 147 -5.90 -6.34 -13.59
CA LEU A 147 -6.64 -5.42 -12.74
C LEU A 147 -6.46 -3.97 -13.23
N THR A 148 -7.29 -3.58 -14.20
CA THR A 148 -7.41 -2.21 -14.71
C THR A 148 -8.85 -1.72 -14.57
N PRO A 149 -9.10 -0.39 -14.60
CA PRO A 149 -10.46 0.14 -14.56
C PRO A 149 -11.35 -0.44 -15.66
N GLU A 150 -10.86 -0.52 -16.90
CA GLU A 150 -11.57 -1.05 -18.06
C GLU A 150 -12.00 -2.50 -17.83
N CYS A 151 -11.05 -3.33 -17.38
CA CYS A 151 -11.31 -4.75 -17.15
C CYS A 151 -12.33 -4.96 -16.03
N VAL A 152 -12.27 -4.17 -14.97
CA VAL A 152 -13.23 -4.24 -13.85
C VAL A 152 -14.64 -3.83 -14.28
N VAL A 153 -14.77 -2.80 -15.12
CA VAL A 153 -16.09 -2.38 -15.64
C VAL A 153 -16.68 -3.44 -16.56
N ALA A 154 -15.86 -4.06 -17.41
CA ALA A 154 -16.29 -5.09 -18.38
C ALA A 154 -16.54 -6.48 -17.76
N ALA A 155 -15.86 -6.82 -16.67
CA ALA A 155 -15.92 -8.16 -16.08
C ALA A 155 -17.28 -8.49 -15.46
N ASN A 156 -17.70 -9.77 -15.58
CA ASN A 156 -18.79 -10.28 -14.77
C ASN A 156 -18.31 -10.56 -13.34
N LEU A 157 -18.65 -9.68 -12.41
CA LEU A 157 -18.31 -9.78 -10.99
C LEU A 157 -19.44 -10.40 -10.14
N HIS A 158 -20.39 -11.07 -10.77
CA HIS A 158 -21.42 -11.81 -10.06
C HIS A 158 -20.79 -13.00 -9.31
N GLU A 159 -21.27 -13.27 -8.11
CA GLU A 159 -20.87 -14.44 -7.31
C GLU A 159 -19.36 -14.57 -6.98
N ILE A 160 -18.60 -13.48 -6.99
CA ILE A 160 -17.19 -13.54 -6.57
C ILE A 160 -16.99 -13.64 -5.05
N GLY A 161 -18.10 -13.70 -4.28
CA GLY A 161 -18.08 -13.82 -2.82
C GLY A 161 -18.02 -12.49 -2.09
N MET A 162 -18.35 -11.38 -2.77
CA MET A 162 -18.48 -10.05 -2.16
C MET A 162 -19.95 -9.60 -2.14
N PRO A 163 -20.36 -8.80 -1.12
CA PRO A 163 -21.65 -8.13 -1.16
C PRO A 163 -21.80 -7.21 -2.38
N GLY A 164 -22.99 -7.18 -3.00
CA GLY A 164 -23.25 -6.39 -4.22
C GLY A 164 -22.88 -4.91 -4.07
N ARG A 165 -23.13 -4.30 -2.89
CA ARG A 165 -22.70 -2.91 -2.59
C ARG A 165 -21.20 -2.68 -2.74
N ARG A 166 -20.37 -3.70 -2.42
CA ARG A 166 -18.91 -3.60 -2.52
C ARG A 166 -18.47 -3.75 -3.98
N VAL A 167 -19.12 -4.63 -4.73
CA VAL A 167 -18.90 -4.75 -6.18
C VAL A 167 -19.23 -3.43 -6.88
N GLU A 168 -20.36 -2.81 -6.50
CA GLU A 168 -20.75 -1.52 -7.09
C GLU A 168 -19.79 -0.39 -6.70
N ALA A 169 -19.29 -0.36 -5.47
CA ALA A 169 -18.27 0.61 -5.06
C ALA A 169 -16.99 0.49 -5.92
N ILE A 170 -16.52 -0.74 -6.20
CA ILE A 170 -15.37 -0.99 -7.07
C ILE A 170 -15.64 -0.53 -8.50
N ARG A 171 -16.82 -0.81 -9.05
CA ARG A 171 -17.22 -0.38 -10.39
C ARG A 171 -17.37 1.13 -10.51
N SER A 172 -17.99 1.76 -9.53
CA SER A 172 -18.12 3.23 -9.48
C SER A 172 -16.75 3.90 -9.44
N PHE A 173 -15.81 3.33 -8.66
CA PHE A 173 -14.43 3.80 -8.61
C PHE A 173 -13.71 3.64 -9.97
N ALA A 174 -13.89 2.49 -10.63
CA ALA A 174 -13.31 2.25 -11.95
C ALA A 174 -13.85 3.23 -13.00
N ARG A 175 -15.18 3.45 -13.04
CA ARG A 175 -15.82 4.43 -13.94
C ARG A 175 -15.32 5.84 -13.69
N ALA A 176 -15.27 6.27 -12.42
CA ALA A 176 -14.81 7.62 -12.08
C ALA A 176 -13.37 7.91 -12.55
N LEU A 177 -12.51 6.89 -12.60
CA LEU A 177 -11.17 7.00 -13.18
C LEU A 177 -11.20 7.09 -14.71
N LEU A 178 -12.03 6.27 -15.39
CA LEU A 178 -12.17 6.29 -16.84
C LEU A 178 -12.78 7.59 -17.35
N ASP A 179 -13.74 8.14 -16.59
CA ASP A 179 -14.43 9.39 -16.91
C ASP A 179 -13.59 10.63 -16.55
N GLY A 180 -12.39 10.44 -15.97
CA GLY A 180 -11.51 11.52 -15.55
C GLY A 180 -11.99 12.31 -14.33
N HIS A 181 -13.00 11.82 -13.60
CA HIS A 181 -13.47 12.46 -12.37
C HIS A 181 -12.45 12.31 -11.23
N ILE A 182 -11.63 11.25 -11.24
CA ILE A 182 -10.52 11.04 -10.34
C ILE A 182 -9.23 11.03 -11.15
N ASP A 183 -8.32 11.92 -10.78
CA ASP A 183 -6.97 11.97 -11.30
C ASP A 183 -5.99 11.97 -10.12
N PHE A 184 -5.30 10.85 -9.92
CA PHE A 184 -4.33 10.71 -8.82
C PHE A 184 -3.04 11.51 -9.02
N ASP A 185 -2.82 12.14 -10.15
CA ASP A 185 -1.70 13.06 -10.36
C ASP A 185 -1.96 14.45 -9.79
N ARG A 186 -3.24 14.78 -9.50
CA ARG A 186 -3.65 16.01 -8.84
C ARG A 186 -3.24 16.06 -7.36
N PRO A 187 -3.23 17.27 -6.73
CA PRO A 187 -3.02 17.42 -5.30
C PRO A 187 -3.98 16.55 -4.48
N TRP A 188 -3.47 15.94 -3.40
CA TRP A 188 -4.27 15.00 -2.59
C TRP A 188 -5.59 15.60 -2.08
N LEU A 189 -5.58 16.88 -1.71
CA LEU A 189 -6.79 17.55 -1.22
C LEU A 189 -7.94 17.51 -2.23
N GLU A 190 -7.64 17.66 -3.52
CA GLU A 190 -8.63 17.58 -4.61
C GLU A 190 -9.11 16.14 -4.80
N VAL A 191 -8.19 15.18 -4.81
CA VAL A 191 -8.50 13.74 -4.91
C VAL A 191 -9.36 13.29 -3.73
N ASP A 192 -9.00 13.69 -2.50
CA ASP A 192 -9.75 13.36 -1.27
C ASP A 192 -11.18 13.91 -1.31
N ALA A 193 -11.36 15.14 -1.81
CA ALA A 193 -12.67 15.75 -1.95
C ALA A 193 -13.62 14.96 -2.88
N VAL A 194 -13.09 14.42 -3.99
CA VAL A 194 -13.86 13.54 -4.89
C VAL A 194 -14.11 12.19 -4.24
N LEU A 195 -13.10 11.56 -3.67
CA LEU A 195 -13.23 10.24 -3.01
C LEU A 195 -14.24 10.29 -1.85
N LYS A 196 -14.32 11.40 -1.14
CA LYS A 196 -15.30 11.61 -0.04
C LYS A 196 -16.76 11.43 -0.48
N GLN A 197 -17.07 11.68 -1.74
CA GLN A 197 -18.41 11.54 -2.29
C GLN A 197 -18.70 10.13 -2.81
N MET A 198 -17.68 9.26 -2.84
CA MET A 198 -17.81 7.94 -3.44
C MET A 198 -18.19 6.86 -2.44
N PRO A 199 -19.03 5.90 -2.82
CA PRO A 199 -19.33 4.74 -1.99
C PRO A 199 -18.06 3.93 -1.71
N GLY A 200 -17.87 3.52 -0.45
CA GLY A 200 -16.72 2.72 -0.03
C GLY A 200 -15.49 3.52 0.38
N PHE A 201 -15.46 4.85 0.18
CA PHE A 201 -14.33 5.71 0.54
C PHE A 201 -14.59 6.55 1.80
N GLY A 202 -14.90 5.87 2.91
CA GLY A 202 -15.00 6.51 4.23
C GLY A 202 -13.68 7.12 4.71
N PRO A 203 -13.70 7.83 5.87
CA PRO A 203 -12.51 8.51 6.40
C PRO A 203 -11.29 7.59 6.57
N TRP A 204 -11.50 6.37 7.09
CA TRP A 204 -10.45 5.37 7.23
C TRP A 204 -9.83 4.99 5.88
N THR A 205 -10.67 4.71 4.86
CA THR A 205 -10.20 4.31 3.52
C THR A 205 -9.35 5.41 2.89
N ARG A 206 -9.79 6.66 2.98
CA ARG A 206 -9.09 7.82 2.41
C ARG A 206 -7.77 8.09 3.11
N ALA A 207 -7.73 8.04 4.45
CA ALA A 207 -6.48 8.14 5.21
C ALA A 207 -5.51 7.00 4.86
N TYR A 208 -5.98 5.76 4.74
CA TYR A 208 -5.17 4.63 4.32
C TYR A 208 -4.58 4.81 2.91
N LEU A 209 -5.38 5.30 1.95
CA LEU A 209 -4.91 5.63 0.61
C LEU A 209 -3.86 6.73 0.62
N ALA A 210 -4.07 7.80 1.40
CA ALA A 210 -3.10 8.88 1.55
C ALA A 210 -1.74 8.39 2.04
N ILE A 211 -1.75 7.52 3.07
CA ILE A 211 -0.54 6.88 3.60
C ILE A 211 0.16 6.05 2.50
N ARG A 212 -0.59 5.14 1.87
CA ARG A 212 -0.04 4.14 0.95
C ARG A 212 0.39 4.72 -0.40
N LEU A 213 -0.16 5.86 -0.80
CA LEU A 213 0.25 6.59 -2.00
C LEU A 213 1.30 7.67 -1.69
N GLY A 214 1.76 7.78 -0.45
CA GLY A 214 2.74 8.80 -0.03
C GLY A 214 2.25 10.22 -0.22
N ARG A 215 0.93 10.46 -0.10
CA ARG A 215 0.32 11.77 -0.42
C ARG A 215 0.21 12.69 0.78
N ASP A 216 0.20 12.14 1.98
CA ASP A 216 0.14 12.90 3.22
C ASP A 216 0.92 12.14 4.32
N PRO A 217 2.10 12.63 4.73
CA PRO A 217 2.90 12.00 5.78
C PRO A 217 2.24 12.05 7.16
N ASP A 218 1.23 12.92 7.32
CA ASP A 218 0.48 13.08 8.56
C ASP A 218 -0.92 12.45 8.52
N ALA A 219 -1.29 11.77 7.42
CA ALA A 219 -2.52 11.01 7.35
C ALA A 219 -2.57 9.94 8.45
N PHE A 220 -3.74 9.81 9.10
CA PHE A 220 -3.86 8.91 10.24
C PHE A 220 -5.28 8.36 10.36
N PRO A 221 -5.51 7.04 10.22
CA PRO A 221 -6.82 6.42 10.35
C PRO A 221 -7.10 6.12 11.83
N ASP A 222 -7.50 7.14 12.60
CA ASP A 222 -7.72 7.07 14.05
C ASP A 222 -8.79 6.06 14.49
N SER A 223 -9.66 5.64 13.59
CA SER A 223 -10.66 4.59 13.82
C SER A 223 -10.18 3.17 13.47
N ASP A 224 -8.88 2.99 13.16
CA ASP A 224 -8.31 1.68 12.83
C ASP A 224 -8.19 0.78 14.06
N VAL A 225 -8.88 -0.36 14.03
CA VAL A 225 -8.89 -1.33 15.14
C VAL A 225 -7.50 -1.92 15.42
N GLY A 226 -6.71 -2.13 14.37
CA GLY A 226 -5.32 -2.61 14.49
C GLY A 226 -4.44 -1.61 15.21
N LEU A 227 -4.56 -0.32 14.85
CA LEU A 227 -3.84 0.76 15.51
C LEU A 227 -4.25 0.92 16.99
N MET A 228 -5.56 0.92 17.27
CA MET A 228 -6.07 1.01 18.65
C MET A 228 -5.53 -0.15 19.52
N ARG A 229 -5.56 -1.37 18.98
CA ARG A 229 -5.00 -2.56 19.67
C ARG A 229 -3.49 -2.42 19.90
N ALA A 230 -2.73 -2.04 18.88
CA ALA A 230 -1.28 -1.90 18.97
C ALA A 230 -0.84 -0.75 19.88
N ALA A 231 -1.71 0.25 20.06
CA ALA A 231 -1.51 1.40 20.93
C ALA A 231 -2.08 1.21 22.35
N HIS A 232 -2.77 0.08 22.60
CA HIS A 232 -3.44 -0.23 23.88
C HIS A 232 -4.46 0.84 24.31
N VAL A 233 -5.25 1.35 23.37
CA VAL A 233 -6.32 2.32 23.59
C VAL A 233 -7.67 1.75 23.17
N ALA A 234 -8.75 2.22 23.79
CA ALA A 234 -10.09 1.69 23.56
C ALA A 234 -10.90 2.47 22.50
N THR A 235 -10.57 3.73 22.31
CA THR A 235 -11.38 4.63 21.46
C THR A 235 -10.55 5.37 20.42
N PRO A 236 -11.18 5.76 19.27
CA PRO A 236 -10.55 6.63 18.28
C PRO A 236 -10.07 7.97 18.86
N THR A 237 -10.79 8.51 19.83
CA THR A 237 -10.41 9.77 20.48
C THR A 237 -9.11 9.62 21.28
N GLU A 238 -8.97 8.55 22.06
CA GLU A 238 -7.73 8.26 22.78
C GLU A 238 -6.56 8.05 21.82
N LEU A 239 -6.79 7.31 20.71
CA LEU A 239 -5.77 7.10 19.70
C LEU A 239 -5.32 8.42 19.06
N ARG A 240 -6.27 9.32 18.77
CA ARG A 240 -5.97 10.65 18.20
C ARG A 240 -5.12 11.48 19.14
N VAL A 241 -5.47 11.53 20.43
CA VAL A 241 -4.71 12.25 21.46
C VAL A 241 -3.31 11.67 21.59
N LEU A 242 -3.18 10.34 21.65
CA LEU A 242 -1.89 9.65 21.73
C LEU A 242 -1.01 9.94 20.52
N ALA A 243 -1.60 10.09 19.34
CA ALA A 243 -0.88 10.31 18.07
C ALA A 243 -0.47 11.77 17.84
N GLU A 244 -0.94 12.73 18.62
CA GLU A 244 -0.65 14.15 18.41
C GLU A 244 0.84 14.49 18.45
N PRO A 245 1.65 13.94 19.39
CA PRO A 245 3.09 14.16 19.40
C PRO A 245 3.86 13.56 18.21
N TRP A 246 3.25 12.68 17.42
CA TRP A 246 3.90 12.05 16.26
C TRP A 246 3.86 12.92 15.00
N ARG A 247 3.09 14.01 15.02
CA ARG A 247 3.05 14.96 13.90
C ARG A 247 4.44 15.50 13.55
N PRO A 248 4.68 15.74 12.27
CA PRO A 248 3.82 15.55 11.08
C PRO A 248 4.00 14.17 10.42
N TYR A 249 4.37 13.13 11.16
CA TYR A 249 4.75 11.80 10.64
C TYR A 249 3.82 10.68 11.14
N ARG A 250 2.52 10.98 11.35
CA ARG A 250 1.57 9.99 11.86
C ARG A 250 1.35 8.81 10.91
N ALA A 251 1.53 8.99 9.59
CA ALA A 251 1.49 7.91 8.60
C ALA A 251 2.58 6.84 8.86
N PHE A 252 3.77 7.28 9.23
CA PHE A 252 4.88 6.39 9.59
C PHE A 252 4.66 5.75 10.95
N ALA A 253 4.14 6.50 11.92
CA ALA A 253 3.76 5.95 13.21
C ALA A 253 2.73 4.82 13.07
N ALA A 254 1.71 5.02 12.23
CA ALA A 254 0.74 3.98 11.89
C ALA A 254 1.42 2.75 11.26
N THR A 255 2.41 2.96 10.39
CA THR A 255 3.16 1.86 9.77
C THR A 255 3.92 1.04 10.80
N TYR A 256 4.58 1.68 11.78
CA TYR A 256 5.24 1.01 12.90
C TYR A 256 4.25 0.26 13.80
N LEU A 257 3.04 0.77 13.98
CA LEU A 257 2.00 0.11 14.78
C LEU A 257 1.35 -1.07 14.04
N TRP A 258 1.21 -1.00 12.73
CA TRP A 258 0.68 -2.10 11.90
C TRP A 258 1.68 -3.25 11.71
N ALA A 259 2.96 -3.02 11.93
CA ALA A 259 3.98 -4.04 11.82
C ALA A 259 3.94 -4.95 13.06
N ILE A 260 3.22 -6.07 12.93
CA ILE A 260 2.84 -6.98 14.05
C ILE A 260 4.06 -7.65 14.67
N ASP A 261 5.12 -7.86 13.90
CA ASP A 261 6.34 -8.58 14.32
C ASP A 261 7.42 -7.65 14.90
N LEU A 262 7.09 -6.41 15.22
CA LEU A 262 8.00 -5.42 15.79
C LEU A 262 7.78 -5.17 17.26
#